data_ed9e1f4767f7775eabd300cef62fb20f
#
_entry.id   ed9e1f4767f7775eabd300cef62fb20f
#
_cell.length_a   1.000
_cell.length_b   1.000
_cell.length_c   1.000
_cell.angle_alpha   90.00
_cell.angle_beta   90.00
_cell.angle_gamma   90.00
#
_symmetry.space_group_name_H-M   'P 1'
#
loop_
_entity.id
_entity.type
_entity.pdbx_description
1 polymer ?
#
loop_
_entity_poly.entity_id
_entity_poly.type
_entity_poly.pdbx_seq_one_letter_code
_entity_poly.pdbx_strand_id
1 'polypeptide(L)'
;ARTLRTHDLFFAAEDKSREFASVLREVQAYLSKEYSSLVTEDTTDEVKVQIRRFAGKYIQDHRIAVEGMTTDQLIDGIYSEMAEFGFLTKYIYGEGIEEIDVNAWDDVEVQYSGGITEKLTEHFDSPEHAINVVRRMLHVSGMVLDDASPSVLGHLSKNIRIAVLKSPIVDEDVGVATSIRIVNPQSMKKEDFVRGGTATGQMLDFLSECIRYGISVCVAGATSSGKTTLLGWLLT
;
A
#
# COMPACT_ATOMS: atom_id res chain seq x y z
N ALA A 1 19.62 -4.43 -61.67
CA ALA A 1 19.77 -5.23 -60.48
C ALA A 1 20.23 -4.37 -59.31
N ARG A 2 19.34 -3.98 -58.48
CA ARG A 2 19.66 -3.20 -57.24
C ARG A 2 19.27 -4.09 -56.08
N THR A 3 20.28 -4.64 -55.42
CA THR A 3 20.21 -5.45 -54.24
C THR A 3 19.67 -4.58 -53.11
N LEU A 4 18.44 -4.85 -52.68
CA LEU A 4 17.89 -4.29 -51.44
C LEU A 4 18.61 -4.95 -50.26
N ARG A 5 19.34 -4.19 -49.51
CA ARG A 5 19.97 -4.60 -48.26
C ARG A 5 18.87 -4.82 -47.23
N THR A 6 18.78 -6.06 -46.76
CA THR A 6 18.05 -6.46 -45.57
C THR A 6 18.72 -5.86 -44.31
N HIS A 7 18.52 -4.61 -44.09
CA HIS A 7 19.11 -3.91 -42.92
C HIS A 7 18.16 -2.85 -42.46
N ASP A 8 17.05 -3.17 -41.87
CA ASP A 8 16.23 -2.25 -41.10
C ASP A 8 14.99 -2.94 -40.51
N LEU A 9 15.19 -4.06 -39.81
CA LEU A 9 14.15 -4.63 -38.94
C LEU A 9 14.74 -5.10 -37.61
N PHE A 10 15.66 -4.31 -37.05
CA PHE A 10 15.87 -4.32 -35.63
C PHE A 10 15.05 -3.17 -35.06
N PHE A 11 13.82 -3.45 -34.67
CA PHE A 11 13.15 -2.66 -33.67
C PHE A 11 14.06 -2.69 -32.45
N ALA A 12 14.78 -1.60 -32.23
CA ALA A 12 15.41 -1.31 -30.97
C ALA A 12 14.29 -1.34 -29.92
N ALA A 13 14.21 -2.42 -29.18
CA ALA A 13 13.56 -2.40 -27.88
C ALA A 13 14.31 -1.32 -27.10
N GLU A 14 13.69 -0.18 -26.91
CA GLU A 14 14.17 0.81 -25.96
C GLU A 14 14.26 0.11 -24.60
N ASP A 15 15.47 -0.27 -24.26
CA ASP A 15 15.86 -0.78 -22.96
C ASP A 15 15.76 0.44 -22.01
N LYS A 16 14.55 0.72 -21.56
CA LYS A 16 14.30 1.70 -20.50
C LYS A 16 14.72 1.00 -19.21
N SER A 17 16.00 1.07 -18.89
CA SER A 17 16.47 0.70 -17.56
C SER A 17 15.67 1.53 -16.54
N ARG A 18 14.87 0.84 -15.73
CA ARG A 18 14.03 1.48 -14.74
C ARG A 18 14.79 1.57 -13.42
N GLU A 19 14.57 2.62 -12.67
CA GLU A 19 15.10 2.69 -11.31
C GLU A 19 14.41 1.65 -10.41
N PHE A 20 15.18 0.96 -9.58
CA PHE A 20 14.69 -0.06 -8.64
C PHE A 20 13.49 0.43 -7.81
N ALA A 21 13.55 1.64 -7.28
CA ALA A 21 12.47 2.25 -6.49
C ALA A 21 11.14 2.41 -7.28
N SER A 22 11.21 2.61 -8.60
CA SER A 22 10.02 2.67 -9.45
C SER A 22 9.42 1.29 -9.64
N VAL A 23 10.25 0.29 -9.90
CA VAL A 23 9.83 -1.11 -10.06
C VAL A 23 9.26 -1.67 -8.75
N LEU A 24 9.88 -1.36 -7.62
CA LEU A 24 9.39 -1.74 -6.30
C LEU A 24 7.96 -1.25 -6.07
N ARG A 25 7.68 0.03 -6.36
CA ARG A 25 6.33 0.63 -6.21
C ARG A 25 5.30 -0.03 -7.14
N GLU A 26 5.66 -0.35 -8.37
CA GLU A 26 4.77 -1.02 -9.32
C GLU A 26 4.44 -2.44 -8.85
N VAL A 27 5.46 -3.19 -8.40
CA VAL A 27 5.28 -4.55 -7.87
C VAL A 27 4.47 -4.54 -6.58
N GLN A 28 4.71 -3.58 -5.70
CA GLN A 28 3.91 -3.41 -4.48
C GLN A 28 2.43 -3.17 -4.79
N ALA A 29 2.13 -2.30 -5.75
CA ALA A 29 0.76 -2.03 -6.19
C ALA A 29 0.09 -3.27 -6.83
N TYR A 30 0.85 -4.06 -7.59
CA TYR A 30 0.37 -5.32 -8.16
C TYR A 30 0.10 -6.37 -7.09
N LEU A 31 1.04 -6.55 -6.15
CA LEU A 31 0.92 -7.49 -5.06
C LEU A 31 -0.25 -7.16 -4.13
N SER A 32 -0.48 -5.88 -3.84
CA SER A 32 -1.65 -5.45 -3.06
C SER A 32 -2.97 -5.92 -3.67
N LYS A 33 -3.03 -6.00 -5.01
CA LYS A 33 -4.23 -6.43 -5.73
C LYS A 33 -4.38 -7.96 -5.80
N GLU A 34 -3.26 -8.67 -5.99
CA GLU A 34 -3.26 -10.13 -6.18
C GLU A 34 -3.16 -10.90 -4.85
N TYR A 35 -2.52 -10.29 -3.85
CA TYR A 35 -2.29 -10.90 -2.55
C TYR A 35 -3.57 -11.05 -1.71
N SER A 36 -4.49 -10.12 -1.88
CA SER A 36 -5.77 -10.14 -1.22
C SER A 36 -6.62 -11.37 -1.52
N SER A 37 -6.37 -12.03 -2.65
CA SER A 37 -7.07 -13.27 -3.01
C SER A 37 -6.47 -14.54 -2.37
N LEU A 38 -5.35 -14.43 -1.64
CA LEU A 38 -4.51 -15.56 -1.24
C LEU A 38 -4.26 -15.68 0.26
N VAL A 39 -4.66 -14.67 1.05
CA VAL A 39 -4.49 -14.71 2.50
C VAL A 39 -5.57 -15.59 3.13
N THR A 40 -5.40 -16.88 2.99
CA THR A 40 -6.02 -17.89 3.85
C THR A 40 -4.89 -18.75 4.39
N GLU A 41 -4.63 -18.59 5.69
CA GLU A 41 -3.81 -19.46 6.55
C GLU A 41 -2.29 -19.21 6.62
N ASP A 42 -1.91 -18.93 7.81
CA ASP A 42 -0.67 -18.90 8.54
C ASP A 42 0.48 -19.78 8.05
N THR A 43 1.47 -19.21 7.38
CA THR A 43 2.87 -19.51 7.65
C THR A 43 3.78 -18.46 7.01
N THR A 44 4.68 -17.90 7.77
CA THR A 44 5.64 -16.88 7.35
C THR A 44 6.45 -17.29 6.10
N ASP A 45 6.73 -18.58 5.94
CA ASP A 45 7.51 -19.09 4.81
C ASP A 45 6.70 -19.26 3.52
N GLU A 46 5.41 -19.55 3.60
CA GLU A 46 4.52 -19.60 2.43
C GLU A 46 4.29 -18.22 1.85
N VAL A 47 4.11 -17.22 2.70
CA VAL A 47 4.03 -15.80 2.30
C VAL A 47 5.28 -15.37 1.55
N LYS A 48 6.46 -15.76 2.02
CA LYS A 48 7.75 -15.51 1.37
C LYS A 48 7.81 -16.07 -0.04
N VAL A 49 7.41 -17.34 -0.20
CA VAL A 49 7.41 -18.03 -1.50
C VAL A 49 6.41 -17.36 -2.44
N GLN A 50 5.27 -16.94 -1.94
CA GLN A 50 4.24 -16.28 -2.75
C GLN A 50 4.67 -14.89 -3.22
N ILE A 51 5.21 -14.04 -2.33
CA ILE A 51 5.72 -12.71 -2.72
C ILE A 51 6.77 -12.86 -3.84
N ARG A 52 7.74 -13.76 -3.69
CA ARG A 52 8.75 -14.02 -4.72
C ARG A 52 8.14 -14.51 -6.04
N ARG A 53 7.18 -15.40 -5.97
CA ARG A 53 6.48 -15.93 -7.15
C ARG A 53 5.72 -14.84 -7.90
N PHE A 54 4.99 -13.99 -7.20
CA PHE A 54 4.21 -12.91 -7.81
C PHE A 54 5.11 -11.79 -8.33
N ALA A 55 6.13 -11.40 -7.56
CA ALA A 55 7.12 -10.43 -8.03
C ALA A 55 7.82 -10.93 -9.30
N GLY A 56 8.24 -12.20 -9.31
CA GLY A 56 8.86 -12.82 -10.47
C GLY A 56 7.94 -12.86 -11.69
N LYS A 57 6.66 -13.24 -11.49
CA LYS A 57 5.66 -13.22 -12.56
C LYS A 57 5.46 -11.83 -13.13
N TYR A 58 5.27 -10.83 -12.26
CA TYR A 58 5.09 -9.45 -12.71
C TYR A 58 6.28 -8.93 -13.51
N ILE A 59 7.51 -9.19 -13.03
CA ILE A 59 8.75 -8.78 -13.71
C ILE A 59 8.85 -9.43 -15.09
N GLN A 60 8.53 -10.73 -15.21
CA GLN A 60 8.57 -11.47 -16.47
C GLN A 60 7.49 -11.00 -17.45
N ASP A 61 6.25 -10.87 -17.00
CA ASP A 61 5.10 -10.47 -17.82
C ASP A 61 5.28 -9.06 -18.40
N HIS A 62 5.88 -8.15 -17.62
CA HIS A 62 6.12 -6.75 -18.04
C HIS A 62 7.53 -6.51 -18.59
N ARG A 63 8.36 -7.58 -18.72
CA ARG A 63 9.75 -7.49 -19.22
C ARG A 63 10.56 -6.39 -18.54
N ILE A 64 10.47 -6.33 -17.22
CA ILE A 64 11.13 -5.29 -16.43
C ILE A 64 12.60 -5.66 -16.22
N ALA A 65 13.48 -4.71 -16.50
CA ALA A 65 14.91 -4.80 -16.19
C ALA A 65 15.34 -3.56 -15.41
N VAL A 66 16.27 -3.74 -14.49
CA VAL A 66 16.91 -2.67 -13.72
C VAL A 66 18.41 -2.73 -14.02
N GLU A 67 19.01 -1.60 -14.33
CA GLU A 67 20.43 -1.52 -14.67
C GLU A 67 21.30 -2.04 -13.51
N GLY A 68 22.24 -2.93 -13.84
CA GLY A 68 23.14 -3.51 -12.85
C GLY A 68 22.55 -4.63 -11.99
N MET A 69 21.30 -5.05 -12.21
CA MET A 69 20.67 -6.15 -11.46
C MET A 69 20.23 -7.29 -12.39
N THR A 70 20.49 -8.52 -11.97
CA THR A 70 19.87 -9.69 -12.59
C THR A 70 18.41 -9.81 -12.15
N THR A 71 17.60 -10.57 -12.88
CA THR A 71 16.18 -10.81 -12.52
C THR A 71 16.06 -11.40 -11.11
N ASP A 72 16.94 -12.31 -10.73
CA ASP A 72 16.92 -12.92 -9.39
C ASP A 72 17.30 -11.90 -8.30
N GLN A 73 18.31 -11.06 -8.56
CA GLN A 73 18.67 -9.97 -7.65
C GLN A 73 17.56 -8.93 -7.50
N LEU A 74 16.83 -8.67 -8.59
CA LEU A 74 15.67 -7.77 -8.56
C LEU A 74 14.53 -8.38 -7.73
N ILE A 75 14.21 -9.65 -7.91
CA ILE A 75 13.21 -10.37 -7.13
C ILE A 75 13.60 -10.43 -5.66
N ASP A 76 14.86 -10.76 -5.37
CA ASP A 76 15.36 -10.82 -3.99
C ASP A 76 15.37 -9.46 -3.31
N GLY A 77 15.72 -8.39 -4.04
CA GLY A 77 15.67 -7.02 -3.54
C GLY A 77 14.23 -6.59 -3.22
N ILE A 78 13.30 -6.82 -4.14
CA ILE A 78 11.88 -6.52 -3.91
C ILE A 78 11.33 -7.33 -2.74
N TYR A 79 11.67 -8.61 -2.67
CA TYR A 79 11.30 -9.47 -1.56
C TYR A 79 11.85 -8.95 -0.23
N SER A 80 13.13 -8.58 -0.18
CA SER A 80 13.77 -8.04 1.01
C SER A 80 13.05 -6.80 1.53
N GLU A 81 12.75 -5.87 0.63
CA GLU A 81 12.04 -4.63 0.96
C GLU A 81 10.60 -4.87 1.45
N MET A 82 9.94 -5.90 0.92
CA MET A 82 8.54 -6.22 1.26
C MET A 82 8.43 -7.14 2.49
N ALA A 83 9.26 -8.18 2.56
CA ALA A 83 9.22 -9.16 3.65
C ALA A 83 9.83 -8.64 4.95
N GLU A 84 10.59 -7.55 4.90
CA GLU A 84 11.22 -6.93 6.06
C GLU A 84 10.23 -6.22 7.00
N PHE A 85 8.95 -6.12 6.64
CA PHE A 85 7.89 -5.59 7.51
C PHE A 85 7.35 -6.66 8.49
N GLY A 86 7.90 -7.87 8.46
CA GLY A 86 7.49 -8.97 9.33
C GLY A 86 6.02 -9.33 9.14
N PHE A 87 5.33 -9.62 10.25
CA PHE A 87 3.90 -9.98 10.22
C PHE A 87 3.00 -8.85 9.69
N LEU A 88 3.42 -7.58 9.77
CA LEU A 88 2.65 -6.46 9.24
C LEU A 88 2.49 -6.50 7.71
N THR A 89 3.36 -7.22 7.01
CA THR A 89 3.33 -7.31 5.54
C THR A 89 1.97 -7.78 5.04
N LYS A 90 1.39 -8.82 5.65
CA LYS A 90 0.11 -9.37 5.24
C LYS A 90 -1.06 -8.40 5.46
N TYR A 91 -0.97 -7.54 6.46
CA TYR A 91 -1.99 -6.53 6.75
C TYR A 91 -1.83 -5.29 5.87
N ILE A 92 -0.60 -4.83 5.63
CA ILE A 92 -0.33 -3.67 4.76
C ILE A 92 -0.81 -3.91 3.33
N TYR A 93 -0.71 -5.16 2.86
CA TYR A 93 -1.12 -5.55 1.51
C TYR A 93 -2.42 -6.36 1.48
N GLY A 94 -3.08 -6.57 2.63
CA GLY A 94 -4.35 -7.28 2.75
C GLY A 94 -5.54 -6.49 2.19
N GLU A 95 -6.58 -7.21 1.76
CA GLU A 95 -7.83 -6.57 1.33
C GLU A 95 -8.66 -6.09 2.51
N GLY A 96 -9.36 -4.98 2.28
CA GLY A 96 -10.34 -4.49 3.23
C GLY A 96 -9.74 -3.89 4.49
N ILE A 97 -8.42 -3.72 4.57
CA ILE A 97 -7.76 -3.07 5.71
C ILE A 97 -7.66 -1.57 5.42
N GLU A 98 -8.08 -0.76 6.37
CA GLU A 98 -8.06 0.70 6.28
C GLU A 98 -6.98 1.32 7.16
N GLU A 99 -6.70 0.71 8.33
CA GLU A 99 -5.72 1.22 9.27
C GLU A 99 -5.08 0.09 10.08
N ILE A 100 -3.81 0.25 10.40
CA ILE A 100 -3.04 -0.61 11.30
C ILE A 100 -2.44 0.30 12.36
N ASP A 101 -2.79 0.05 13.62
CA ASP A 101 -2.28 0.80 14.75
C ASP A 101 -1.38 -0.08 15.60
N VAL A 102 -0.11 0.32 15.71
CA VAL A 102 0.87 -0.24 16.64
C VAL A 102 0.88 0.70 17.85
N ASN A 103 0.19 0.31 18.92
CA ASN A 103 0.14 1.09 20.16
C ASN A 103 1.38 0.85 21.03
N ALA A 104 1.94 -0.37 20.95
CA ALA A 104 3.20 -0.80 21.52
C ALA A 104 3.73 -2.00 20.73
N TRP A 105 4.95 -2.43 21.02
CA TRP A 105 5.55 -3.60 20.35
C TRP A 105 4.71 -4.89 20.49
N ASP A 106 3.93 -5.03 21.57
CA ASP A 106 3.05 -6.15 21.88
C ASP A 106 1.55 -5.81 21.80
N ASP A 107 1.22 -4.62 21.31
CA ASP A 107 -0.15 -4.15 21.17
C ASP A 107 -0.40 -3.59 19.76
N VAL A 108 -0.96 -4.43 18.90
CA VAL A 108 -1.24 -4.11 17.49
C VAL A 108 -2.71 -4.36 17.19
N GLU A 109 -3.33 -3.39 16.56
CA GLU A 109 -4.72 -3.43 16.12
C GLU A 109 -4.84 -3.19 14.63
N VAL A 110 -5.83 -3.81 13.99
CA VAL A 110 -6.15 -3.63 12.58
C VAL A 110 -7.60 -3.23 12.45
N GLN A 111 -7.83 -2.15 11.71
CA GLN A 111 -9.17 -1.70 11.36
C GLN A 111 -9.49 -2.11 9.93
N TYR A 112 -10.57 -2.86 9.79
CA TYR A 112 -11.13 -3.27 8.51
C TYR A 112 -12.17 -2.30 8.00
N SER A 113 -12.41 -2.32 6.69
CA SER A 113 -13.50 -1.60 6.05
C SER A 113 -14.84 -1.94 6.70
N GLY A 114 -15.60 -0.90 7.03
CA GLY A 114 -16.84 -1.05 7.78
C GLY A 114 -16.70 -0.80 9.29
N GLY A 115 -15.51 -0.41 9.76
CA GLY A 115 -15.28 0.03 11.14
C GLY A 115 -15.10 -1.11 12.14
N ILE A 116 -14.81 -2.32 11.67
CA ILE A 116 -14.47 -3.46 12.53
C ILE A 116 -13.00 -3.33 12.91
N THR A 117 -12.70 -3.30 14.21
CA THR A 117 -11.33 -3.32 14.73
C THR A 117 -11.04 -4.66 15.37
N GLU A 118 -9.89 -5.23 15.08
CA GLU A 118 -9.38 -6.48 15.62
C GLU A 118 -8.01 -6.25 16.26
N LYS A 119 -7.87 -6.70 17.52
CA LYS A 119 -6.59 -6.74 18.19
C LYS A 119 -5.88 -8.03 17.78
N LEU A 120 -4.67 -7.87 17.24
CA LEU A 120 -3.88 -8.99 16.76
C LEU A 120 -3.29 -9.80 17.93
N THR A 121 -3.13 -11.10 17.71
CA THR A 121 -2.32 -11.98 18.56
C THR A 121 -0.85 -11.94 18.17
N GLU A 122 -0.55 -11.50 16.96
CA GLU A 122 0.79 -11.31 16.43
C GLU A 122 1.34 -9.97 16.90
N HIS A 123 2.58 -9.97 17.32
CA HIS A 123 3.28 -8.79 17.82
C HIS A 123 4.77 -8.85 17.48
N PHE A 124 5.49 -7.80 17.74
CA PHE A 124 6.96 -7.81 17.64
C PHE A 124 7.59 -8.54 18.83
N ASP A 125 8.83 -8.93 18.69
CA ASP A 125 9.55 -9.69 19.74
C ASP A 125 10.04 -8.80 20.89
N SER A 126 10.23 -7.50 20.61
CA SER A 126 10.71 -6.51 21.59
C SER A 126 10.47 -5.07 21.11
N PRO A 127 10.58 -4.07 22.01
CA PRO A 127 10.57 -2.66 21.63
C PRO A 127 11.57 -2.33 20.51
N GLU A 128 12.82 -2.82 20.62
CA GLU A 128 13.84 -2.58 19.60
C GLU A 128 13.50 -3.24 18.28
N HIS A 129 12.89 -4.44 18.30
CA HIS A 129 12.44 -5.10 17.07
C HIS A 129 11.39 -4.27 16.36
N ALA A 130 10.39 -3.74 17.08
CA ALA A 130 9.36 -2.86 16.52
C ALA A 130 9.98 -1.60 15.88
N ILE A 131 10.87 -0.92 16.61
CA ILE A 131 11.59 0.25 16.10
C ILE A 131 12.36 -0.09 14.82
N ASN A 132 13.06 -1.23 14.78
CA ASN A 132 13.86 -1.62 13.62
C ASN A 132 13.00 -1.95 12.39
N VAL A 133 11.86 -2.61 12.57
CA VAL A 133 10.91 -2.87 11.48
C VAL A 133 10.35 -1.56 10.92
N VAL A 134 9.90 -0.65 11.80
CA VAL A 134 9.36 0.65 11.38
C VAL A 134 10.43 1.52 10.74
N ARG A 135 11.67 1.53 11.23
CA ARG A 135 12.79 2.23 10.57
C ARG A 135 13.02 1.73 9.15
N ARG A 136 12.97 0.41 8.91
CA ARG A 136 13.10 -0.15 7.56
C ARG A 136 11.96 0.32 6.64
N MET A 137 10.70 0.30 7.13
CA MET A 137 9.56 0.85 6.38
C MET A 137 9.80 2.29 5.96
N LEU A 138 10.26 3.13 6.88
CA LEU A 138 10.51 4.55 6.61
C LEU A 138 11.67 4.76 5.64
N HIS A 139 12.73 3.94 5.77
CA HIS A 139 13.92 4.03 4.93
C HIS A 139 13.61 3.82 3.44
N VAL A 140 12.73 2.88 3.11
CA VAL A 140 12.27 2.63 1.72
C VAL A 140 11.67 3.90 1.09
N SER A 141 11.09 4.76 1.92
CA SER A 141 10.46 6.02 1.47
C SER A 141 11.36 7.25 1.69
N GLY A 142 12.64 7.03 2.04
CA GLY A 142 13.61 8.10 2.28
C GLY A 142 13.38 8.88 3.57
N MET A 143 12.56 8.36 4.49
CA MET A 143 12.29 8.98 5.79
C MET A 143 13.22 8.42 6.86
N VAL A 144 13.56 9.25 7.85
CA VAL A 144 14.48 8.91 8.94
C VAL A 144 13.77 9.03 10.28
N LEU A 145 13.92 7.99 11.12
CA LEU A 145 13.45 7.96 12.50
C LEU A 145 14.67 7.74 13.41
N ASP A 146 15.06 8.76 14.12
CA ASP A 146 16.21 8.75 15.06
C ASP A 146 15.90 9.55 16.33
N ASP A 147 16.92 9.78 17.15
CA ASP A 147 16.75 10.51 18.41
C ASP A 147 16.60 12.03 18.19
N ALA A 148 17.08 12.54 17.07
CA ALA A 148 16.92 13.94 16.68
C ALA A 148 15.53 14.17 16.03
N SER A 149 14.97 13.13 15.42
CA SER A 149 13.66 13.15 14.77
C SER A 149 12.80 11.98 15.30
N PRO A 150 12.28 12.08 16.55
CA PRO A 150 11.57 10.99 17.20
C PRO A 150 10.11 10.86 16.71
N SER A 151 9.66 11.73 15.81
CA SER A 151 8.36 11.65 15.16
C SER A 151 8.51 11.80 13.65
N VAL A 152 7.79 10.96 12.90
CA VAL A 152 7.77 10.99 11.44
C VAL A 152 6.33 10.91 10.94
N LEU A 153 5.99 11.76 10.00
CA LEU A 153 4.72 11.74 9.30
C LEU A 153 4.99 11.74 7.79
N GLY A 154 4.49 10.76 7.07
CA GLY A 154 4.75 10.67 5.65
C GLY A 154 3.97 9.59 4.93
N HIS A 155 4.52 9.15 3.79
CA HIS A 155 3.91 8.17 2.91
C HIS A 155 4.91 7.04 2.64
N LEU A 156 4.51 5.80 2.90
CA LEU A 156 5.26 4.62 2.45
C LEU A 156 5.06 4.38 0.95
N SER A 157 3.87 4.72 0.46
CA SER A 157 3.54 4.69 -0.97
C SER A 157 2.45 5.74 -1.26
N LYS A 158 2.04 5.85 -2.54
CA LYS A 158 0.95 6.75 -2.94
C LYS A 158 -0.32 6.58 -2.11
N ASN A 159 -0.60 5.35 -1.68
CA ASN A 159 -1.84 4.97 -1.01
C ASN A 159 -1.65 4.61 0.47
N ILE A 160 -0.42 4.62 0.99
CA ILE A 160 -0.14 4.23 2.37
C ILE A 160 0.53 5.40 3.08
N ARG A 161 -0.15 5.93 4.08
CA ARG A 161 0.37 6.96 4.97
C ARG A 161 0.86 6.31 6.25
N ILE A 162 1.89 6.90 6.86
CA ILE A 162 2.43 6.45 8.12
C ILE A 162 2.68 7.64 9.04
N ALA A 163 2.29 7.46 10.30
CA ALA A 163 2.64 8.36 11.40
C ALA A 163 3.35 7.54 12.46
N VAL A 164 4.51 7.98 12.90
CA VAL A 164 5.37 7.25 13.84
C VAL A 164 5.81 8.15 14.96
N LEU A 165 5.78 7.63 16.18
CA LEU A 165 6.32 8.24 17.39
C LEU A 165 7.21 7.24 18.10
N LYS A 166 8.39 7.68 18.55
CA LYS A 166 9.31 6.90 19.42
C LYS A 166 9.76 7.72 20.63
N SER A 167 10.51 7.10 21.50
CA SER A 167 11.15 7.80 22.63
C SER A 167 11.95 9.03 22.13
N PRO A 168 11.86 10.19 22.81
CA PRO A 168 11.23 10.43 24.11
C PRO A 168 9.73 10.84 24.07
N ILE A 169 9.04 10.78 22.93
CA ILE A 169 7.64 11.15 22.82
C ILE A 169 6.73 10.07 23.43
N VAL A 170 7.11 8.80 23.26
CA VAL A 170 6.51 7.64 23.91
C VAL A 170 7.55 6.98 24.82
N ASP A 171 7.10 6.21 25.81
CA ASP A 171 7.98 5.52 26.74
C ASP A 171 8.85 4.48 26.02
N GLU A 172 10.05 4.22 26.54
CA GLU A 172 11.02 3.32 25.91
C GLU A 172 10.51 1.87 25.83
N ASP A 173 9.72 1.45 26.81
CA ASP A 173 9.12 0.12 26.88
C ASP A 173 7.98 -0.09 25.86
N VAL A 174 7.40 0.95 25.33
CA VAL A 174 6.48 0.92 24.19
C VAL A 174 7.21 0.62 22.88
N GLY A 175 8.44 1.09 22.77
CA GLY A 175 9.27 1.02 21.56
C GLY A 175 8.86 2.05 20.53
N VAL A 176 7.75 1.83 19.84
CA VAL A 176 7.23 2.73 18.82
C VAL A 176 5.70 2.71 18.82
N ALA A 177 5.08 3.88 18.72
CA ALA A 177 3.67 4.00 18.39
C ALA A 177 3.54 4.42 16.92
N THR A 178 2.75 3.68 16.15
CA THR A 178 2.67 3.87 14.70
C THR A 178 1.24 3.67 14.22
N SER A 179 0.73 4.61 13.42
CA SER A 179 -0.50 4.42 12.65
C SER A 179 -0.16 4.35 11.17
N ILE A 180 -0.58 3.28 10.52
CA ILE A 180 -0.41 3.03 9.08
C ILE A 180 -1.79 3.04 8.45
N ARG A 181 -2.09 4.09 7.68
CA ARG A 181 -3.37 4.24 7.02
C ARG A 181 -3.29 3.85 5.56
N ILE A 182 -4.11 2.90 5.16
CA ILE A 182 -4.17 2.35 3.82
C ILE A 182 -5.37 2.97 3.11
N VAL A 183 -5.08 3.80 2.12
CA VAL A 183 -6.13 4.39 1.27
C VAL A 183 -6.33 3.44 0.09
N ASN A 184 -7.33 2.59 0.19
CA ASN A 184 -7.79 1.80 -0.95
C ASN A 184 -8.65 2.71 -1.84
N PRO A 185 -8.18 3.15 -3.01
CA PRO A 185 -9.03 3.84 -3.96
C PRO A 185 -9.91 2.80 -4.66
N GLN A 186 -10.83 2.19 -3.93
CA GLN A 186 -11.94 1.52 -4.58
C GLN A 186 -12.76 2.64 -5.23
N SER A 187 -12.71 2.71 -6.54
CA SER A 187 -13.62 3.54 -7.30
C SER A 187 -15.01 2.94 -7.16
N MET A 188 -15.72 3.30 -6.08
CA MET A 188 -17.09 2.91 -5.90
C MET A 188 -17.90 3.45 -7.08
N LYS A 189 -18.70 2.57 -7.66
CA LYS A 189 -19.63 2.95 -8.72
C LYS A 189 -20.95 3.40 -8.11
N LYS A 190 -21.76 4.11 -8.87
CA LYS A 190 -23.10 4.54 -8.46
C LYS A 190 -23.94 3.39 -7.88
N GLU A 191 -23.84 2.22 -8.52
CA GLU A 191 -24.58 1.01 -8.15
C GLU A 191 -24.19 0.50 -6.75
N ASP A 192 -22.95 0.74 -6.32
CA ASP A 192 -22.46 0.31 -4.99
C ASP A 192 -23.09 1.14 -3.88
N PHE A 193 -23.25 2.45 -4.09
CA PHE A 193 -23.95 3.33 -3.15
C PHE A 193 -25.43 2.98 -3.05
N VAL A 194 -26.07 2.67 -4.18
CA VAL A 194 -27.49 2.29 -4.23
C VAL A 194 -27.67 0.93 -3.53
N ARG A 195 -26.85 -0.05 -3.85
CA ARG A 195 -26.91 -1.40 -3.25
C ARG A 195 -26.61 -1.38 -1.75
N GLY A 196 -25.66 -0.55 -1.33
CA GLY A 196 -25.34 -0.33 0.08
C GLY A 196 -26.37 0.50 0.85
N GLY A 197 -27.41 0.99 0.19
CA GLY A 197 -28.47 1.78 0.82
C GLY A 197 -28.04 3.19 1.24
N THR A 198 -26.89 3.67 0.77
CA THR A 198 -26.35 5.00 1.10
C THR A 198 -27.22 6.11 0.52
N ALA A 199 -27.64 5.97 -0.73
CA ALA A 199 -28.50 6.94 -1.43
C ALA A 199 -29.24 6.26 -2.59
N THR A 200 -30.37 6.85 -3.01
CA THR A 200 -31.06 6.41 -4.22
C THR A 200 -30.30 6.89 -5.47
N GLY A 201 -30.50 6.20 -6.60
CA GLY A 201 -29.92 6.63 -7.87
C GLY A 201 -30.28 8.07 -8.24
N GLN A 202 -31.52 8.50 -7.98
CA GLN A 202 -32.00 9.87 -8.23
C GLN A 202 -31.27 10.91 -7.34
N MET A 203 -31.02 10.59 -6.07
CA MET A 203 -30.27 11.48 -5.17
C MET A 203 -28.83 11.67 -5.66
N LEU A 204 -28.20 10.59 -6.11
CA LEU A 204 -26.82 10.64 -6.64
C LEU A 204 -26.75 11.45 -7.93
N ASP A 205 -27.72 11.29 -8.84
CA ASP A 205 -27.80 12.10 -10.07
C ASP A 205 -28.02 13.57 -9.75
N PHE A 206 -28.89 13.89 -8.81
CA PHE A 206 -29.12 15.27 -8.37
C PHE A 206 -27.85 15.91 -7.79
N LEU A 207 -27.14 15.19 -6.92
CA LEU A 207 -25.88 15.68 -6.33
C LEU A 207 -24.80 15.90 -7.40
N SER A 208 -24.69 14.98 -8.36
CA SER A 208 -23.74 15.12 -9.48
C SER A 208 -24.06 16.36 -10.32
N GLU A 209 -25.34 16.63 -10.63
CA GLU A 209 -25.77 17.83 -11.33
C GLU A 209 -25.50 19.11 -10.51
N CYS A 210 -25.71 19.09 -9.19
CA CYS A 210 -25.35 20.19 -8.31
C CYS A 210 -23.88 20.57 -8.44
N ILE A 211 -22.98 19.59 -8.36
CA ILE A 211 -21.54 19.84 -8.51
C ILE A 211 -21.20 20.33 -9.91
N ARG A 212 -21.77 19.74 -10.94
CA ARG A 212 -21.54 20.12 -12.33
C ARG A 212 -21.96 21.58 -12.62
N TYR A 213 -23.00 22.07 -11.96
CA TYR A 213 -23.43 23.46 -12.05
C TYR A 213 -22.74 24.40 -11.03
N GLY A 214 -21.72 23.95 -10.32
CA GLY A 214 -20.95 24.77 -9.39
C GLY A 214 -21.66 25.09 -8.07
N ILE A 215 -22.70 24.31 -7.72
CA ILE A 215 -23.39 24.45 -6.43
C ILE A 215 -22.51 23.87 -5.34
N SER A 216 -22.32 24.61 -4.26
CA SER A 216 -21.56 24.16 -3.09
C SER A 216 -22.33 23.03 -2.38
N VAL A 217 -21.68 21.90 -2.21
CA VAL A 217 -22.20 20.73 -1.50
C VAL A 217 -21.36 20.47 -0.26
N CYS A 218 -22.02 20.28 0.89
CA CYS A 218 -21.36 19.88 2.13
C CYS A 218 -21.73 18.44 2.48
N VAL A 219 -20.72 17.56 2.63
CA VAL A 219 -20.88 16.17 3.07
C VAL A 219 -20.44 16.07 4.53
N ALA A 220 -21.38 15.79 5.44
CA ALA A 220 -21.14 15.69 6.87
C ALA A 220 -21.50 14.29 7.39
N GLY A 221 -20.83 13.87 8.45
CA GLY A 221 -21.07 12.57 9.09
C GLY A 221 -19.93 12.19 10.04
N ALA A 222 -20.11 11.10 10.79
CA ALA A 222 -19.10 10.57 11.72
C ALA A 222 -17.84 10.07 10.99
N THR A 223 -16.77 9.79 11.70
CA THR A 223 -15.57 9.15 11.17
C THR A 223 -15.96 7.80 10.52
N SER A 224 -15.30 7.39 9.47
CA SER A 224 -15.55 6.15 8.71
C SER A 224 -16.97 6.00 8.12
N SER A 225 -17.76 7.08 8.04
CA SER A 225 -19.11 7.06 7.48
C SER A 225 -19.17 7.18 5.93
N GLY A 226 -18.04 7.06 5.23
CA GLY A 226 -18.00 7.11 3.76
C GLY A 226 -18.05 8.52 3.15
N LYS A 227 -17.87 9.60 3.92
CA LYS A 227 -17.85 10.98 3.42
C LYS A 227 -16.89 11.19 2.25
N THR A 228 -15.64 10.81 2.46
CA THR A 228 -14.58 10.96 1.46
C THR A 228 -14.83 10.07 0.24
N THR A 229 -15.39 8.89 0.45
CA THR A 229 -15.76 7.95 -0.62
C THR A 229 -16.85 8.53 -1.52
N LEU A 230 -17.92 9.08 -0.92
CA LEU A 230 -18.99 9.73 -1.68
C LEU A 230 -18.48 10.98 -2.41
N LEU A 231 -17.69 11.80 -1.73
CA LEU A 231 -17.11 13.01 -2.33
C LEU A 231 -16.15 12.65 -3.48
N GLY A 232 -15.30 11.63 -3.30
CA GLY A 232 -14.42 11.12 -4.35
C GLY A 232 -15.20 10.67 -5.58
N TRP A 233 -16.30 9.97 -5.40
CA TRP A 233 -17.16 9.55 -6.50
C TRP A 233 -17.85 10.74 -7.20
N LEU A 234 -18.31 11.73 -6.45
CA LEU A 234 -18.98 12.92 -7.01
C LEU A 234 -18.04 13.81 -7.84
N LEU A 235 -16.71 13.73 -7.62
CA LEU A 235 -15.69 14.56 -8.30
C LEU A 235 -15.04 13.86 -9.50
N THR A 236 -15.41 12.60 -9.80
CA THR A 236 -14.95 11.86 -10.99
C THR A 236 -15.96 11.96 -12.12
#